data_c6b14500c3c5e901f2d0b6f7dab06960
#
_entry.id   c6b14500c3c5e901f2d0b6f7dab06960
#
_cell.length_a   1.000
_cell.length_b   1.000
_cell.length_c   1.000
_cell.angle_alpha   90.00
_cell.angle_beta   90.00
_cell.angle_gamma   90.00
#
_symmetry.space_group_name_H-M   'P 1'
#
loop_
_entity.id
_entity.type
_entity.pdbx_description
1 polymer ?
#
loop_
_entity_poly.entity_id
_entity_poly.type
_entity_poly.pdbx_seq_one_letter_code
_entity_poly.pdbx_strand_id
1 'polypeptide(L)'
;LVRSRGLGDVYKRQYMNNPQELAKIRKMIDELKSDPNVKVNRLDIIGYASPEGTLAANKRLSEGRAMALRDYLAYRYDFPRNQYYIVFGGENWDGLEKALETIELEYKDEVLDIIRNIPIEKGRETKLMQLHGGTPYRYLLKYIFPSLRVAICKVNYEVRDFSVEEAKEIIKTRPQNLSLNEMFLVANTYPTGSQEFIDVFETAVRMYPQSEIANINACLLYTSDAADE
;
A
#
# COMPACT_ATOMS: atom_id res chain seq x y z
N LEU A 1 2.81 -1.67 1.09
CA LEU A 1 1.65 -2.42 0.62
C LEU A 1 2.06 -3.39 -0.47
N VAL A 2 2.00 -4.69 -0.22
CA VAL A 2 2.30 -5.71 -1.24
C VAL A 2 1.00 -6.37 -1.70
N ARG A 3 0.81 -6.44 -3.02
CA ARG A 3 -0.39 -7.01 -3.64
C ARG A 3 -0.06 -8.35 -4.28
N SER A 4 -0.79 -9.40 -3.93
CA SER A 4 -0.82 -10.64 -4.70
C SER A 4 -1.90 -10.52 -5.78
N ARG A 5 -1.53 -10.63 -7.07
CA ARG A 5 -2.46 -10.55 -8.20
C ARG A 5 -2.90 -11.93 -8.65
N GLY A 6 -4.17 -12.04 -9.04
CA GLY A 6 -4.63 -13.17 -9.85
C GLY A 6 -4.83 -14.49 -9.12
N LEU A 7 -5.42 -14.46 -7.94
CA LEU A 7 -6.08 -15.64 -7.37
C LEU A 7 -7.41 -15.87 -8.11
N GLY A 8 -7.36 -15.91 -9.45
CA GLY A 8 -8.42 -16.44 -10.26
C GLY A 8 -8.51 -17.94 -9.99
N ASP A 9 -9.70 -18.50 -9.82
CA ASP A 9 -9.91 -19.85 -9.32
C ASP A 9 -9.08 -20.18 -8.08
N VAL A 10 -9.45 -19.53 -7.09
CA VAL A 10 -9.44 -19.60 -5.64
C VAL A 10 -8.18 -20.16 -4.94
N TYR A 11 -7.38 -21.10 -5.47
CA TYR A 11 -6.41 -21.82 -4.64
C TYR A 11 -5.06 -22.15 -5.28
N LYS A 12 -4.72 -21.61 -6.43
CA LYS A 12 -3.45 -22.01 -7.08
C LYS A 12 -2.33 -21.02 -6.76
N ARG A 13 -1.47 -21.37 -5.79
CA ARG A 13 -0.22 -20.64 -5.46
C ARG A 13 0.69 -20.40 -6.66
N GLN A 14 0.52 -21.17 -7.75
CA GLN A 14 1.36 -21.17 -8.95
C GLN A 14 0.72 -20.44 -10.14
N TYR A 15 -0.42 -19.76 -9.95
CA TYR A 15 -1.11 -19.11 -11.06
C TYR A 15 -0.49 -17.73 -11.38
N MET A 16 -0.22 -17.46 -12.65
CA MET A 16 0.36 -16.20 -13.17
C MET A 16 1.60 -15.74 -12.36
N ASN A 17 1.60 -14.50 -11.87
CA ASN A 17 2.70 -13.90 -11.11
C ASN A 17 2.60 -14.11 -9.59
N ASN A 18 1.73 -14.99 -9.11
CA ASN A 18 1.55 -15.23 -7.67
C ASN A 18 2.85 -15.64 -6.96
N PRO A 19 3.74 -16.47 -7.51
CA PRO A 19 5.01 -16.79 -6.86
C PRO A 19 5.85 -15.55 -6.57
N GLN A 20 5.92 -14.61 -7.51
CA GLN A 20 6.69 -13.38 -7.39
C GLN A 20 6.03 -12.42 -6.36
N GLU A 21 4.70 -12.27 -6.43
CA GLU A 21 3.97 -11.42 -5.49
C GLU A 21 4.02 -11.97 -4.06
N LEU A 22 3.90 -13.29 -3.89
CA LEU A 22 4.08 -13.95 -2.60
C LEU A 22 5.54 -13.82 -2.10
N ALA A 23 6.53 -13.83 -3.00
CA ALA A 23 7.91 -13.59 -2.64
C ALA A 23 8.15 -12.18 -2.10
N LYS A 24 7.50 -11.16 -2.66
CA LYS A 24 7.54 -9.77 -2.15
C LYS A 24 6.96 -9.68 -0.73
N ILE A 25 5.80 -10.32 -0.50
CA ILE A 25 5.18 -10.36 0.83
C ILE A 25 6.12 -11.03 1.84
N ARG A 26 6.72 -12.17 1.46
CA ARG A 26 7.67 -12.87 2.33
C ARG A 26 8.87 -11.99 2.64
N LYS A 27 9.51 -11.41 1.63
CA LYS A 27 10.67 -10.54 1.80
C LYS A 27 10.38 -9.42 2.80
N MET A 28 9.25 -8.73 2.64
CA MET A 28 8.84 -7.68 3.57
C MET A 28 8.66 -8.20 5.01
N ILE A 29 7.98 -9.34 5.19
CA ILE A 29 7.76 -9.91 6.53
C ILE A 29 9.09 -10.40 7.13
N ASP A 30 9.94 -11.05 6.34
CA ASP A 30 11.24 -11.56 6.77
C ASP A 30 12.18 -10.41 7.19
N GLU A 31 12.18 -9.30 6.45
CA GLU A 31 12.91 -8.07 6.79
C GLU A 31 12.44 -7.47 8.13
N LEU A 32 11.12 -7.33 8.31
CA LEU A 32 10.54 -6.82 9.56
C LEU A 32 10.83 -7.74 10.76
N LYS A 33 10.75 -9.06 10.58
CA LYS A 33 11.02 -10.04 11.64
C LYS A 33 12.51 -10.15 11.99
N SER A 34 13.39 -9.83 11.06
CA SER A 34 14.84 -9.87 11.29
C SER A 34 15.37 -8.64 12.04
N ASP A 35 14.61 -7.55 12.10
CA ASP A 35 14.99 -6.35 12.83
C ASP A 35 14.57 -6.48 14.31
N PRO A 36 15.52 -6.53 15.26
CA PRO A 36 15.22 -6.66 16.68
C PRO A 36 14.48 -5.44 17.27
N ASN A 37 14.49 -4.33 16.55
CA ASN A 37 13.82 -3.10 16.97
C ASN A 37 12.37 -3.03 16.48
N VAL A 38 11.93 -3.99 15.67
CA VAL A 38 10.62 -4.02 15.05
C VAL A 38 9.75 -5.10 15.66
N LYS A 39 8.54 -4.74 16.05
CA LYS A 39 7.51 -5.67 16.51
C LYS A 39 6.32 -5.64 15.56
N VAL A 40 6.08 -6.74 14.88
CA VAL A 40 4.87 -6.89 14.06
C VAL A 40 3.66 -7.08 14.97
N ASN A 41 2.68 -6.18 14.86
CA ASN A 41 1.49 -6.18 15.71
C ASN A 41 0.31 -6.86 15.02
N ARG A 42 0.11 -6.61 13.71
CA ARG A 42 -1.07 -7.08 12.99
C ARG A 42 -0.79 -7.22 11.50
N LEU A 43 -1.42 -8.23 10.91
CA LEU A 43 -1.45 -8.50 9.48
C LEU A 43 -2.89 -8.29 8.98
N ASP A 44 -3.15 -7.20 8.26
CA ASP A 44 -4.44 -6.96 7.63
C ASP A 44 -4.44 -7.62 6.25
N ILE A 45 -5.31 -8.60 6.07
CA ILE A 45 -5.42 -9.35 4.82
C ILE A 45 -6.77 -9.04 4.19
N ILE A 46 -6.74 -8.42 3.02
CA ILE A 46 -7.93 -7.95 2.33
C ILE A 46 -8.03 -8.68 0.99
N GLY A 47 -9.13 -9.40 0.78
CA GLY A 47 -9.41 -10.04 -0.51
C GLY A 47 -10.40 -9.22 -1.33
N TYR A 48 -10.18 -9.16 -2.65
CA TYR A 48 -11.07 -8.47 -3.59
C TYR A 48 -11.46 -9.36 -4.76
N ALA A 49 -12.67 -9.19 -5.25
CA ALA A 49 -13.14 -9.67 -6.55
C ALA A 49 -13.14 -8.52 -7.57
N SER A 50 -13.18 -8.87 -8.84
CA SER A 50 -13.49 -7.92 -9.90
C SER A 50 -15.01 -7.66 -9.96
N PRO A 51 -15.43 -6.52 -10.54
CA PRO A 51 -16.84 -6.11 -10.55
C PRO A 51 -17.81 -7.04 -11.30
N GLU A 52 -17.33 -7.89 -12.20
CA GLU A 52 -18.21 -8.74 -12.99
C GLU A 52 -18.91 -9.82 -12.18
N GLY A 53 -20.17 -10.04 -12.47
CA GLY A 53 -20.98 -11.11 -11.90
C GLY A 53 -21.89 -10.67 -10.76
N THR A 54 -22.30 -11.61 -9.91
CA THR A 54 -23.23 -11.29 -8.82
C THR A 54 -22.46 -10.88 -7.56
N LEU A 55 -23.01 -9.92 -6.81
CA LEU A 55 -22.46 -9.49 -5.51
C LEU A 55 -22.22 -10.67 -4.57
N ALA A 56 -23.14 -11.65 -4.54
CA ALA A 56 -23.00 -12.84 -3.68
C ALA A 56 -21.81 -13.74 -4.11
N ALA A 57 -21.57 -13.88 -5.41
CA ALA A 57 -20.42 -14.62 -5.93
C ALA A 57 -19.12 -13.86 -5.63
N ASN A 58 -19.09 -12.55 -5.88
CA ASN A 58 -17.94 -11.70 -5.65
C ASN A 58 -17.57 -11.61 -4.15
N LYS A 59 -18.57 -11.60 -3.27
CA LYS A 59 -18.34 -11.72 -1.82
C LYS A 59 -17.60 -13.02 -1.50
N ARG A 60 -18.10 -14.17 -1.94
CA ARG A 60 -17.42 -15.47 -1.71
C ARG A 60 -16.02 -15.52 -2.31
N LEU A 61 -15.81 -14.96 -3.50
CA LEU A 61 -14.50 -14.91 -4.13
C LEU A 61 -13.52 -14.03 -3.34
N SER A 62 -13.96 -12.88 -2.84
CA SER A 62 -13.13 -12.01 -2.00
C SER A 62 -12.76 -12.69 -0.68
N GLU A 63 -13.71 -13.35 -0.03
CA GLU A 63 -13.50 -14.16 1.17
C GLU A 63 -12.46 -15.25 0.92
N GLY A 64 -12.65 -16.06 -0.13
CA GLY A 64 -11.74 -17.15 -0.49
C GLY A 64 -10.32 -16.67 -0.76
N ARG A 65 -10.15 -15.50 -1.40
CA ARG A 65 -8.82 -14.91 -1.65
C ARG A 65 -8.14 -14.45 -0.36
N ALA A 66 -8.87 -13.77 0.53
CA ALA A 66 -8.33 -13.34 1.81
C ALA A 66 -7.92 -14.54 2.66
N MET A 67 -8.78 -15.55 2.76
CA MET A 67 -8.49 -16.76 3.52
C MET A 67 -7.31 -17.55 2.97
N ALA A 68 -7.20 -17.69 1.65
CA ALA A 68 -6.07 -18.39 1.01
C ALA A 68 -4.73 -17.71 1.30
N LEU A 69 -4.68 -16.37 1.30
CA LEU A 69 -3.47 -15.64 1.68
C LEU A 69 -3.16 -15.77 3.16
N ARG A 70 -4.19 -15.65 4.05
CA ARG A 70 -4.04 -15.89 5.48
C ARG A 70 -3.45 -17.26 5.76
N ASP A 71 -4.01 -18.32 5.17
CA ASP A 71 -3.58 -19.71 5.39
C ASP A 71 -2.16 -19.94 4.90
N TYR A 72 -1.79 -19.32 3.77
CA TYR A 72 -0.42 -19.35 3.28
C TYR A 72 0.56 -18.72 4.26
N LEU A 73 0.23 -17.55 4.81
CA LEU A 73 1.09 -16.86 5.77
C LEU A 73 1.13 -17.58 7.12
N ALA A 74 -0.02 -18.10 7.61
CA ALA A 74 -0.09 -18.85 8.86
C ALA A 74 0.65 -20.18 8.80
N TYR A 75 0.74 -20.82 7.62
CA TYR A 75 1.56 -22.02 7.45
C TYR A 75 3.06 -21.72 7.53
N ARG A 76 3.46 -20.50 7.11
CA ARG A 76 4.87 -20.15 6.97
C ARG A 76 5.43 -19.39 8.17
N TYR A 77 4.59 -18.62 8.85
CA TYR A 77 4.97 -17.74 9.95
C TYR A 77 4.20 -18.07 11.21
N ASP A 78 4.92 -18.10 12.33
CA ASP A 78 4.35 -18.35 13.65
C ASP A 78 3.80 -17.07 14.28
N PHE A 79 2.83 -16.44 13.60
CA PHE A 79 2.09 -15.32 14.17
C PHE A 79 0.86 -15.84 14.92
N PRO A 80 0.56 -15.30 16.12
CA PRO A 80 -0.67 -15.60 16.83
C PRO A 80 -1.92 -15.36 15.97
N ARG A 81 -2.94 -16.19 16.12
CA ARG A 81 -4.17 -16.10 15.31
C ARG A 81 -4.87 -14.73 15.41
N ASN A 82 -4.80 -14.07 16.56
CA ASN A 82 -5.36 -12.74 16.80
C ASN A 82 -4.60 -11.61 16.10
N GLN A 83 -3.42 -11.87 15.54
CA GLN A 83 -2.71 -10.90 14.71
C GLN A 83 -3.18 -10.88 13.25
N TYR A 84 -3.96 -11.87 12.81
CA TYR A 84 -4.54 -11.89 11.47
C TYR A 84 -5.90 -11.20 11.46
N TYR A 85 -5.98 -10.05 10.85
CA TYR A 85 -7.23 -9.32 10.63
C TYR A 85 -7.68 -9.51 9.18
N ILE A 86 -8.83 -10.18 8.98
CA ILE A 86 -9.32 -10.56 7.66
C ILE A 86 -10.45 -9.62 7.25
N VAL A 87 -10.31 -9.02 6.07
CA VAL A 87 -11.31 -8.13 5.47
C VAL A 87 -11.76 -8.71 4.14
N PHE A 88 -13.06 -8.82 3.97
CA PHE A 88 -13.69 -9.23 2.72
C PHE A 88 -14.08 -7.98 1.95
N GLY A 89 -13.20 -7.55 1.05
CA GLY A 89 -13.31 -6.29 0.34
C GLY A 89 -14.40 -6.28 -0.76
N GLY A 90 -14.96 -7.46 -1.08
CA GLY A 90 -15.98 -7.57 -2.13
C GLY A 90 -15.43 -7.19 -3.50
N GLU A 91 -16.19 -6.38 -4.25
CA GLU A 91 -15.83 -5.87 -5.57
C GLU A 91 -14.81 -4.72 -5.48
N ASN A 92 -13.76 -4.77 -6.29
CA ASN A 92 -12.64 -3.83 -6.26
C ASN A 92 -12.90 -2.59 -7.13
N TRP A 93 -13.94 -1.83 -6.81
CA TRP A 93 -14.28 -0.60 -7.55
C TRP A 93 -13.22 0.49 -7.40
N ASP A 94 -12.66 0.66 -6.20
CA ASP A 94 -11.56 1.62 -5.96
C ASP A 94 -10.30 1.26 -6.77
N GLY A 95 -10.03 -0.04 -6.91
CA GLY A 95 -8.95 -0.52 -7.75
C GLY A 95 -9.20 -0.28 -9.24
N LEU A 96 -10.46 -0.36 -9.68
CA LEU A 96 -10.86 -0.04 -11.04
C LEU A 96 -10.66 1.46 -11.32
N GLU A 97 -11.14 2.33 -10.43
CA GLU A 97 -10.97 3.77 -10.57
C GLU A 97 -9.51 4.17 -10.70
N LYS A 98 -8.66 3.65 -9.81
CA LYS A 98 -7.20 3.89 -9.87
C LYS A 98 -6.54 3.34 -11.13
N ALA A 99 -7.01 2.19 -11.64
CA ALA A 99 -6.49 1.65 -12.89
C ALA A 99 -6.85 2.54 -14.09
N LEU A 100 -8.04 3.13 -14.07
CA LEU A 100 -8.50 4.05 -15.10
C LEU A 100 -7.69 5.37 -15.15
N GLU A 101 -7.14 5.82 -14.03
CA GLU A 101 -6.30 7.02 -13.99
C GLU A 101 -5.04 6.88 -14.87
N THR A 102 -4.53 5.66 -15.03
CA THR A 102 -3.24 5.36 -15.67
C THR A 102 -3.36 4.86 -17.12
N ILE A 103 -4.57 4.74 -17.65
CA ILE A 103 -4.81 4.21 -19.00
C ILE A 103 -5.62 5.19 -19.85
N GLU A 104 -5.44 5.09 -21.17
CA GLU A 104 -6.35 5.69 -22.13
C GLU A 104 -7.49 4.70 -22.44
N LEU A 105 -8.72 5.17 -22.29
CA LEU A 105 -9.93 4.39 -22.55
C LEU A 105 -10.93 5.29 -23.26
N GLU A 106 -11.50 4.79 -24.35
CA GLU A 106 -12.63 5.44 -25.00
C GLU A 106 -13.80 5.55 -24.02
N TYR A 107 -14.40 6.72 -23.90
CA TYR A 107 -15.49 7.03 -22.96
C TYR A 107 -15.07 6.95 -21.47
N LYS A 108 -13.79 7.16 -21.15
CA LYS A 108 -13.24 7.07 -19.79
C LYS A 108 -14.01 7.90 -18.77
N ASP A 109 -14.32 9.15 -19.11
CA ASP A 109 -15.00 10.08 -18.20
C ASP A 109 -16.40 9.62 -17.86
N GLU A 110 -17.15 9.08 -18.84
CA GLU A 110 -18.48 8.50 -18.60
C GLU A 110 -18.41 7.22 -17.75
N VAL A 111 -17.38 6.40 -17.95
CA VAL A 111 -17.12 5.23 -17.08
C VAL A 111 -16.84 5.65 -15.65
N LEU A 112 -16.00 6.67 -15.44
CA LEU A 112 -15.68 7.21 -14.11
C LEU A 112 -16.91 7.85 -13.46
N ASP A 113 -17.75 8.55 -14.24
CA ASP A 113 -19.00 9.13 -13.74
C ASP A 113 -19.95 8.04 -13.20
N ILE A 114 -20.11 6.94 -13.93
CA ILE A 114 -20.90 5.79 -13.48
C ILE A 114 -20.32 5.19 -12.19
N ILE A 115 -19.00 5.01 -12.12
CA ILE A 115 -18.33 4.43 -10.94
C ILE A 115 -18.54 5.31 -9.70
N ARG A 116 -18.44 6.62 -9.84
CA ARG A 116 -18.51 7.58 -8.74
C ARG A 116 -19.94 7.87 -8.28
N ASN A 117 -20.88 7.95 -9.22
CA ASN A 117 -22.21 8.48 -8.94
C ASN A 117 -23.32 7.41 -8.84
N ILE A 118 -23.10 6.19 -9.31
CA ILE A 118 -24.10 5.13 -9.22
C ILE A 118 -23.73 4.12 -8.12
N PRO A 119 -24.53 3.98 -7.06
CA PRO A 119 -24.32 2.94 -6.04
C PRO A 119 -24.32 1.53 -6.65
N ILE A 120 -23.52 0.64 -6.05
CA ILE A 120 -23.39 -0.76 -6.53
C ILE A 120 -24.76 -1.43 -6.60
N GLU A 121 -25.58 -1.26 -5.54
CA GLU A 121 -26.92 -1.86 -5.38
C GLU A 121 -27.93 -1.29 -6.38
N LYS A 122 -27.63 -0.15 -6.99
CA LYS A 122 -28.48 0.47 -8.03
C LYS A 122 -28.05 0.10 -9.45
N GLY A 123 -27.27 -0.97 -9.59
CA GLY A 123 -26.91 -1.54 -10.88
C GLY A 123 -25.78 -0.82 -11.60
N ARG A 124 -24.75 -0.36 -10.86
CA ARG A 124 -23.54 0.25 -11.41
C ARG A 124 -22.96 -0.58 -12.56
N GLU A 125 -22.75 -1.88 -12.35
CA GLU A 125 -22.24 -2.77 -13.39
C GLU A 125 -23.16 -2.83 -14.62
N THR A 126 -24.47 -2.93 -14.41
CA THR A 126 -25.46 -2.94 -15.50
C THR A 126 -25.38 -1.67 -16.34
N LYS A 127 -25.16 -0.51 -15.70
CA LYS A 127 -24.99 0.76 -16.44
C LYS A 127 -23.71 0.76 -17.28
N LEU A 128 -22.60 0.23 -16.74
CA LEU A 128 -21.36 0.06 -17.51
C LEU A 128 -21.55 -0.88 -18.70
N MET A 129 -22.29 -1.98 -18.51
CA MET A 129 -22.60 -2.94 -19.58
C MET A 129 -23.43 -2.32 -20.71
N GLN A 130 -24.26 -1.32 -20.41
CA GLN A 130 -25.12 -0.65 -21.39
C GLN A 130 -24.44 0.54 -22.08
N LEU A 131 -23.40 1.10 -21.45
CA LEU A 131 -22.70 2.29 -21.95
C LEU A 131 -22.11 2.01 -23.33
N HIS A 132 -22.49 2.84 -24.33
CA HIS A 132 -22.05 2.73 -25.73
C HIS A 132 -22.10 1.29 -26.28
N GLY A 133 -23.21 0.59 -26.02
CA GLY A 133 -23.38 -0.81 -26.46
C GLY A 133 -22.39 -1.78 -25.83
N GLY A 134 -21.85 -1.43 -24.67
CA GLY A 134 -20.90 -2.26 -23.91
C GLY A 134 -19.45 -2.21 -24.39
N THR A 135 -19.10 -1.27 -25.26
CA THR A 135 -17.73 -1.16 -25.79
C THR A 135 -16.70 -0.95 -24.68
N PRO A 136 -16.83 0.05 -23.78
CA PRO A 136 -15.88 0.21 -22.69
C PRO A 136 -15.90 -0.97 -21.70
N TYR A 137 -17.09 -1.54 -21.42
CA TYR A 137 -17.19 -2.69 -20.50
C TYR A 137 -16.44 -3.92 -21.02
N ARG A 138 -16.55 -4.23 -22.33
CA ARG A 138 -15.78 -5.34 -22.93
C ARG A 138 -14.26 -5.15 -22.82
N TYR A 139 -13.80 -3.90 -22.95
CA TYR A 139 -12.39 -3.57 -22.72
C TYR A 139 -12.00 -3.82 -21.28
N LEU A 140 -12.78 -3.32 -20.31
CA LEU A 140 -12.55 -3.52 -18.89
C LEU A 140 -12.52 -5.00 -18.52
N LEU A 141 -13.49 -5.76 -19.00
CA LEU A 141 -13.60 -7.21 -18.76
C LEU A 141 -12.36 -7.97 -19.22
N LYS A 142 -11.83 -7.61 -20.40
CA LYS A 142 -10.69 -8.31 -21.00
C LYS A 142 -9.34 -7.89 -20.39
N TYR A 143 -9.13 -6.61 -20.17
CA TYR A 143 -7.81 -6.08 -19.88
C TYR A 143 -7.61 -5.60 -18.45
N ILE A 144 -8.66 -5.15 -17.77
CA ILE A 144 -8.54 -4.51 -16.45
C ILE A 144 -9.05 -5.41 -15.32
N PHE A 145 -10.24 -5.99 -15.44
CA PHE A 145 -10.85 -6.80 -14.38
C PHE A 145 -9.98 -7.96 -13.89
N PRO A 146 -9.21 -8.68 -14.75
CA PRO A 146 -8.30 -9.70 -14.25
C PRO A 146 -7.28 -9.19 -13.21
N SER A 147 -6.83 -7.93 -13.35
CA SER A 147 -5.87 -7.31 -12.41
C SER A 147 -6.49 -6.86 -11.09
N LEU A 148 -7.82 -6.77 -11.02
CA LEU A 148 -8.56 -6.37 -9.82
C LEU A 148 -8.80 -7.53 -8.84
N ARG A 149 -8.60 -8.76 -9.30
CA ARG A 149 -8.75 -10.01 -8.51
C ARG A 149 -7.50 -10.18 -7.65
N VAL A 150 -7.48 -9.56 -6.47
CA VAL A 150 -6.27 -9.50 -5.63
C VAL A 150 -6.56 -9.88 -4.18
N ALA A 151 -5.51 -10.33 -3.49
CA ALA A 151 -5.43 -10.29 -2.04
C ALA A 151 -4.28 -9.35 -1.65
N ILE A 152 -4.50 -8.53 -0.65
CA ILE A 152 -3.57 -7.52 -0.16
C ILE A 152 -3.17 -7.91 1.26
N CYS A 153 -1.87 -7.84 1.57
CA CYS A 153 -1.36 -7.93 2.93
C CYS A 153 -0.79 -6.57 3.33
N LYS A 154 -1.33 -6.01 4.42
CA LYS A 154 -0.77 -4.85 5.10
C LYS A 154 -0.16 -5.33 6.41
N VAL A 155 1.09 -5.02 6.66
CA VAL A 155 1.74 -5.34 7.92
C VAL A 155 1.76 -4.09 8.78
N ASN A 156 1.17 -4.20 9.97
CA ASN A 156 1.21 -3.14 10.98
C ASN A 156 2.29 -3.54 11.98
N TYR A 157 3.23 -2.66 12.19
CA TYR A 157 4.35 -2.89 13.09
C TYR A 157 4.68 -1.63 13.89
N GLU A 158 5.34 -1.82 15.00
CA GLU A 158 5.92 -0.75 15.83
C GLU A 158 7.43 -0.86 15.76
N VAL A 159 8.10 0.27 15.74
CA VAL A 159 9.54 0.38 15.96
C VAL A 159 9.73 0.94 17.36
N ARG A 160 10.65 0.38 18.17
CA ARG A 160 10.93 0.93 19.48
C ARG A 160 11.55 2.33 19.36
N ASP A 161 11.35 3.13 20.38
CA ASP A 161 12.04 4.41 20.49
C ASP A 161 13.55 4.22 20.65
N PHE A 162 14.31 5.14 20.08
CA PHE A 162 15.77 5.15 20.15
C PHE A 162 16.28 6.32 21.00
N SER A 163 17.37 6.10 21.73
CA SER A 163 18.12 7.21 22.31
C SER A 163 18.73 8.06 21.19
N VAL A 164 19.11 9.30 21.53
CA VAL A 164 19.70 10.22 20.53
C VAL A 164 21.01 9.66 19.96
N GLU A 165 21.80 8.98 20.78
CA GLU A 165 23.04 8.32 20.36
C GLU A 165 22.78 7.18 19.39
N GLU A 166 21.81 6.32 19.68
CA GLU A 166 21.40 5.25 18.77
C GLU A 166 20.83 5.84 17.46
N ALA A 167 19.99 6.86 17.57
CA ALA A 167 19.38 7.52 16.42
C ALA A 167 20.41 8.13 15.46
N LYS A 168 21.53 8.66 15.95
CA LYS A 168 22.66 9.14 15.14
C LYS A 168 23.29 8.07 14.25
N GLU A 169 23.34 6.83 14.72
CA GLU A 169 23.87 5.72 13.93
C GLU A 169 22.78 5.13 12.99
N ILE A 170 21.54 5.11 13.46
CA ILE A 170 20.40 4.57 12.68
C ILE A 170 20.08 5.48 11.49
N ILE A 171 20.19 6.80 11.64
CA ILE A 171 19.91 7.74 10.55
C ILE A 171 20.81 7.53 9.34
N LYS A 172 22.04 7.07 9.55
CA LYS A 172 23.04 6.78 8.50
C LYS A 172 22.75 5.47 7.76
N THR A 173 22.14 4.49 8.43
CA THR A 173 22.02 3.11 7.94
C THR A 173 20.58 2.71 7.62
N ARG A 174 19.63 3.10 8.47
CA ARG A 174 18.21 2.73 8.39
C ARG A 174 17.28 3.88 8.83
N PRO A 175 17.33 5.04 8.15
CA PRO A 175 16.57 6.23 8.54
C PRO A 175 15.06 5.99 8.59
N GLN A 176 14.53 5.02 7.83
CA GLN A 176 13.13 4.64 7.86
C GLN A 176 12.63 4.08 9.21
N ASN A 177 13.55 3.73 10.12
CA ASN A 177 13.22 3.26 11.46
C ASN A 177 13.09 4.40 12.48
N LEU A 178 13.47 5.63 12.11
CA LEU A 178 13.36 6.80 12.98
C LEU A 178 12.07 7.56 12.72
N SER A 179 11.43 8.01 13.79
CA SER A 179 10.36 9.01 13.73
C SER A 179 10.93 10.37 13.36
N LEU A 180 10.08 11.26 12.85
CA LEU A 180 10.47 12.63 12.52
C LEU A 180 10.99 13.37 13.77
N ASN A 181 10.40 13.09 14.94
CA ASN A 181 10.83 13.68 16.19
C ASN A 181 12.25 13.25 16.59
N GLU A 182 12.58 11.96 16.44
CA GLU A 182 13.93 11.45 16.69
C GLU A 182 14.94 12.07 15.72
N MET A 183 14.59 12.25 14.45
CA MET A 183 15.45 12.95 13.50
C MET A 183 15.72 14.39 13.94
N PHE A 184 14.70 15.11 14.43
CA PHE A 184 14.90 16.46 14.98
C PHE A 184 15.77 16.49 16.23
N LEU A 185 15.64 15.50 17.11
CA LEU A 185 16.51 15.38 18.27
C LEU A 185 17.97 15.15 17.85
N VAL A 186 18.19 14.34 16.82
CA VAL A 186 19.53 14.12 16.23
C VAL A 186 20.07 15.44 15.62
N ALA A 187 19.27 16.15 14.82
CA ALA A 187 19.66 17.42 14.23
C ALA A 187 20.15 18.41 15.30
N ASN A 188 19.39 18.56 16.37
CA ASN A 188 19.72 19.47 17.49
C ASN A 188 21.01 19.13 18.24
N THR A 189 21.64 18.00 17.97
CA THR A 189 22.96 17.68 18.53
C THR A 189 24.13 18.23 17.72
N TYR A 190 23.85 18.71 16.51
CA TYR A 190 24.86 19.32 15.63
C TYR A 190 24.76 20.84 15.69
N PRO A 191 25.85 21.58 15.43
CA PRO A 191 25.79 23.02 15.27
C PRO A 191 24.80 23.40 14.14
N THR A 192 23.97 24.40 14.41
CA THR A 192 23.05 24.94 13.38
C THR A 192 23.83 25.39 12.15
N GLY A 193 23.40 24.95 10.96
CA GLY A 193 24.08 25.26 9.70
C GLY A 193 25.28 24.36 9.38
N SER A 194 25.67 23.41 10.24
CA SER A 194 26.67 22.42 9.87
C SER A 194 26.14 21.45 8.81
N GLN A 195 27.06 20.82 8.06
CA GLN A 195 26.67 19.84 7.04
C GLN A 195 25.87 18.69 7.65
N GLU A 196 26.25 18.20 8.81
CA GLU A 196 25.53 17.12 9.52
C GLU A 196 24.11 17.54 9.91
N PHE A 197 23.93 18.79 10.33
CA PHE A 197 22.60 19.34 10.63
C PHE A 197 21.73 19.37 9.37
N ILE A 198 22.27 19.83 8.25
CA ILE A 198 21.57 19.88 6.95
C ILE A 198 21.21 18.46 6.47
N ASP A 199 22.17 17.51 6.51
CA ASP A 199 21.99 16.13 6.06
C ASP A 199 20.85 15.42 6.80
N VAL A 200 20.67 15.73 8.10
CA VAL A 200 19.55 15.18 8.90
C VAL A 200 18.21 15.69 8.39
N PHE A 201 18.07 16.99 8.09
CA PHE A 201 16.82 17.55 7.58
C PHE A 201 16.52 17.10 6.16
N GLU A 202 17.50 16.98 5.29
CA GLU A 202 17.33 16.37 3.96
C GLU A 202 16.83 14.94 4.04
N THR A 203 17.40 14.16 5.00
CA THR A 203 16.94 12.80 5.25
C THR A 203 15.50 12.80 5.76
N ALA A 204 15.14 13.73 6.66
CA ALA A 204 13.77 13.86 7.16
C ALA A 204 12.75 14.13 6.04
N VAL A 205 13.04 15.04 5.11
CA VAL A 205 12.18 15.31 3.93
C VAL A 205 12.06 14.08 3.04
N ARG A 206 13.16 13.38 2.80
CA ARG A 206 13.16 12.15 1.99
C ARG A 206 12.33 11.03 2.62
N MET A 207 12.35 10.89 3.94
CA MET A 207 11.59 9.87 4.67
C MET A 207 10.12 10.28 4.87
N TYR A 208 9.85 11.57 5.04
CA TYR A 208 8.53 12.13 5.33
C TYR A 208 8.10 13.19 4.31
N PRO A 209 7.99 12.87 3.01
CA PRO A 209 7.77 13.87 1.95
C PRO A 209 6.43 14.59 2.04
N GLN A 210 5.45 14.01 2.76
CA GLN A 210 4.14 14.62 2.97
C GLN A 210 4.05 15.43 4.28
N SER A 211 5.14 15.50 5.06
CA SER A 211 5.18 16.26 6.31
C SER A 211 5.45 17.73 6.03
N GLU A 212 4.49 18.61 6.33
CA GLU A 212 4.66 20.06 6.26
C GLU A 212 5.82 20.52 7.13
N ILE A 213 5.96 19.97 8.35
CA ILE A 213 7.02 20.33 9.30
C ILE A 213 8.41 19.98 8.73
N ALA A 214 8.56 18.79 8.14
CA ALA A 214 9.84 18.39 7.54
C ALA A 214 10.21 19.33 6.38
N ASN A 215 9.24 19.61 5.51
CA ASN A 215 9.45 20.48 4.34
C ASN A 215 9.75 21.95 4.74
N ILE A 216 9.03 22.52 5.72
CA ILE A 216 9.27 23.88 6.21
C ILE A 216 10.66 24.01 6.80
N ASN A 217 11.07 23.07 7.66
CA ASN A 217 12.39 23.11 8.28
C ASN A 217 13.53 23.02 7.26
N ALA A 218 13.39 22.17 6.24
CA ALA A 218 14.36 22.11 5.16
C ALA A 218 14.40 23.42 4.35
N CYS A 219 13.25 24.02 4.04
CA CYS A 219 13.20 25.32 3.34
C CYS A 219 13.91 26.45 4.12
N LEU A 220 13.73 26.47 5.46
CA LEU A 220 14.38 27.49 6.30
C LEU A 220 15.90 27.41 6.28
N LEU A 221 16.48 26.21 6.10
CA LEU A 221 17.93 26.03 5.98
C LEU A 221 18.48 26.67 4.71
N TYR A 222 17.79 26.51 3.58
CA TYR A 222 18.25 27.08 2.29
C TYR A 222 18.03 28.60 2.20
N THR A 223 17.10 29.17 2.99
CA THR A 223 16.88 30.62 2.99
C THR A 223 17.86 31.39 3.89
N SER A 224 18.44 30.75 4.93
CA SER A 224 19.47 31.41 5.77
C SER A 224 20.81 31.51 5.05
N ASP A 225 21.21 30.51 4.26
CA ASP A 225 22.43 30.55 3.46
C ASP A 225 22.41 31.64 2.35
N ALA A 226 21.21 31.91 1.81
CA ALA A 226 21.03 32.92 0.77
C ALA A 226 21.02 34.38 1.32
N ALA A 227 20.95 34.56 2.64
CA ALA A 227 20.91 35.86 3.29
C ALA A 227 22.31 36.33 3.78
N ASP A 228 23.31 35.43 3.81
CA ASP A 228 24.68 35.67 4.25
C ASP A 228 25.68 35.86 3.07
N GLU A 229 25.19 35.79 1.79
CA GLU A 229 25.92 36.22 0.57
C GLU A 229 25.49 37.63 0.13
#